data_4590077394fe104ae9f347ecd843d31b
#
_entry.id   4590077394fe104ae9f347ecd843d31b
#
_cell.length_a   1.000
_cell.length_b   1.000
_cell.length_c   1.000
_cell.angle_alpha   90.00
_cell.angle_beta   90.00
_cell.angle_gamma   90.00
#
_symmetry.space_group_name_H-M   'P 1'
#
loop_
_entity.id
_entity.type
_entity.pdbx_description
1 polymer ?
#
loop_
_entity_poly.entity_id
_entity_poly.type
_entity_poly.pdbx_seq_one_letter_code
_entity_poly.pdbx_strand_id
1 'polypeptide(L)'
;RIAALEGGVAALAVASGAAAISYTLKTLAQNGDHIVAAKNIYGGTYNLLAHTLVDYGVETTFVDPLKPEEFEAAIKENTKALYIEALGNPNSEVTDIEAVAEIAHKHNIPLLIDNTFGTPYLLRPLEHGADIVIHSATKFIGGHGTSIGGVIVDGGKFDWKASGKFPQ
;
A
#
# COMPACT_ATOMS: atom_id res chain seq x y z
N ARG A 1 11.98 -9.63 12.34
CA ARG A 1 11.98 -10.86 11.50
C ARG A 1 11.21 -10.61 10.19
N ILE A 2 9.99 -10.07 10.21
CA ILE A 2 9.22 -9.82 8.97
C ILE A 2 9.97 -8.86 8.04
N ALA A 3 10.57 -7.78 8.55
CA ALA A 3 11.42 -6.91 7.74
C ALA A 3 12.51 -7.68 6.99
N ALA A 4 13.22 -8.58 7.68
CA ALA A 4 14.26 -9.40 7.06
C ALA A 4 13.71 -10.40 6.02
N LEU A 5 12.49 -10.89 6.20
CA LEU A 5 11.83 -11.78 5.22
C LEU A 5 11.41 -11.03 3.96
N GLU A 6 10.92 -9.80 4.10
CA GLU A 6 10.54 -8.93 2.97
C GLU A 6 11.74 -8.24 2.31
N GLY A 7 12.91 -8.22 2.95
CA GLY A 7 14.06 -7.45 2.48
C GLY A 7 14.00 -5.96 2.85
N GLY A 8 13.17 -5.60 3.83
CA GLY A 8 13.04 -4.22 4.32
C GLY A 8 14.01 -3.87 5.43
N VAL A 9 14.13 -2.57 5.72
CA VAL A 9 15.02 -2.02 6.77
C VAL A 9 14.38 -2.04 8.15
N ALA A 10 13.05 -1.90 8.22
CA ALA A 10 12.30 -1.85 9.47
C ALA A 10 10.90 -2.47 9.31
N ALA A 11 10.31 -2.89 10.42
CA ALA A 11 8.91 -3.30 10.46
C ALA A 11 8.27 -2.92 11.80
N LEU A 12 7.01 -2.50 11.72
CA LEU A 12 6.14 -2.19 12.86
C LEU A 12 5.01 -3.21 12.93
N ALA A 13 4.91 -3.93 14.05
CA ALA A 13 3.78 -4.79 14.34
C ALA A 13 2.65 -3.97 14.97
N VAL A 14 1.43 -4.22 14.53
CA VAL A 14 0.21 -3.53 14.97
C VAL A 14 -0.93 -4.52 15.21
N ALA A 15 -2.03 -4.05 15.77
CA ALA A 15 -3.12 -4.89 16.26
C ALA A 15 -3.86 -5.67 15.15
N SER A 16 -3.86 -5.20 13.90
CA SER A 16 -4.57 -5.85 12.80
C SER A 16 -4.07 -5.36 11.43
N GLY A 17 -4.41 -6.05 10.35
CA GLY A 17 -4.18 -5.58 8.98
C GLY A 17 -4.88 -4.24 8.72
N ALA A 18 -6.12 -4.07 9.18
CA ALA A 18 -6.83 -2.80 9.06
C ALA A 18 -6.11 -1.66 9.78
N ALA A 19 -5.53 -1.90 10.96
CA ALA A 19 -4.70 -0.92 11.66
C ALA A 19 -3.43 -0.58 10.86
N ALA A 20 -2.77 -1.59 10.29
CA ALA A 20 -1.58 -1.39 9.46
C ALA A 20 -1.87 -0.48 8.26
N ILE A 21 -2.95 -0.77 7.52
CA ILE A 21 -3.38 0.04 6.38
C ILE A 21 -3.74 1.45 6.82
N SER A 22 -4.60 1.57 7.85
CA SER A 22 -5.09 2.88 8.33
C SER A 22 -3.94 3.76 8.84
N TYR A 23 -2.98 3.21 9.58
CA TYR A 23 -1.84 3.98 10.07
C TYR A 23 -0.93 4.43 8.94
N THR A 24 -0.64 3.54 7.98
CA THR A 24 0.17 3.89 6.81
C THR A 24 -0.49 5.03 6.01
N LEU A 25 -1.75 4.88 5.65
CA LEU A 25 -2.45 5.88 4.84
C LEU A 25 -2.59 7.23 5.56
N LYS A 26 -2.97 7.21 6.85
CA LYS A 26 -3.11 8.46 7.65
C LYS A 26 -1.79 9.15 7.97
N THR A 27 -0.68 8.41 7.96
CA THR A 27 0.65 9.01 8.12
C THR A 27 1.06 9.76 6.86
N LEU A 28 0.69 9.24 5.69
CA LEU A 28 1.10 9.81 4.40
C LEU A 28 0.14 10.86 3.86
N ALA A 29 -1.17 10.71 4.10
CA ALA A 29 -2.19 11.58 3.53
C ALA A 29 -3.04 12.24 4.63
N GLN A 30 -3.23 13.55 4.52
CA GLN A 30 -3.98 14.40 5.43
C GLN A 30 -5.09 15.15 4.68
N ASN A 31 -5.79 16.02 5.39
CA ASN A 31 -6.84 16.85 4.79
C ASN A 31 -6.34 17.63 3.55
N GLY A 32 -7.03 17.45 2.45
CA GLY A 32 -6.69 18.05 1.16
C GLY A 32 -5.77 17.18 0.29
N ASP A 33 -5.32 16.03 0.78
CA ASP A 33 -4.47 15.10 0.03
C ASP A 33 -5.28 14.08 -0.78
N HIS A 34 -4.60 13.41 -1.70
CA HIS A 34 -5.19 12.45 -2.62
C HIS A 34 -4.38 11.14 -2.65
N ILE A 35 -5.09 10.03 -2.86
CA ILE A 35 -4.54 8.68 -3.02
C ILE A 35 -5.08 8.09 -4.33
N VAL A 36 -4.25 7.40 -5.10
CA VAL A 36 -4.72 6.54 -6.19
C VAL A 36 -4.64 5.09 -5.74
N ALA A 37 -5.74 4.37 -5.83
CA ALA A 37 -5.83 2.99 -5.39
C ALA A 37 -6.38 2.07 -6.46
N ALA A 38 -5.90 0.83 -6.50
CA ALA A 38 -6.53 -0.20 -7.32
C ALA A 38 -7.97 -0.46 -6.83
N LYS A 39 -8.89 -0.75 -7.76
CA LYS A 39 -10.31 -1.03 -7.44
C LYS A 39 -10.54 -2.45 -6.89
N ASN A 40 -9.63 -3.39 -7.15
CA ASN A 40 -9.72 -4.81 -6.77
C ASN A 40 -9.02 -5.09 -5.43
N ILE A 41 -9.35 -4.33 -4.41
CA ILE A 41 -8.76 -4.41 -3.07
C ILE A 41 -9.77 -4.93 -2.05
N TYR A 42 -9.28 -5.38 -0.91
CA TYR A 42 -10.10 -5.83 0.21
C TYR A 42 -11.20 -4.82 0.56
N GLY A 43 -12.44 -5.32 0.72
CA GLY A 43 -13.60 -4.45 0.95
C GLY A 43 -13.47 -3.52 2.16
N GLY A 44 -12.76 -3.94 3.23
CA GLY A 44 -12.47 -3.06 4.37
C GLY A 44 -11.55 -1.90 4.02
N THR A 45 -10.56 -2.13 3.15
CA THR A 45 -9.67 -1.08 2.63
C THR A 45 -10.42 -0.17 1.67
N TYR A 46 -11.27 -0.74 0.81
CA TYR A 46 -12.13 0.06 -0.06
C TYR A 46 -13.01 1.00 0.75
N ASN A 47 -13.70 0.49 1.78
CA ASN A 47 -14.55 1.31 2.65
C ASN A 47 -13.75 2.39 3.41
N LEU A 48 -12.53 2.07 3.86
CA LEU A 48 -11.65 3.05 4.50
C LEU A 48 -11.34 4.21 3.53
N LEU A 49 -10.96 3.90 2.30
CA LEU A 49 -10.58 4.88 1.29
C LEU A 49 -11.80 5.64 0.72
N ALA A 50 -12.89 4.92 0.39
CA ALA A 50 -14.05 5.51 -0.28
C ALA A 50 -14.96 6.32 0.64
N HIS A 51 -14.95 6.02 1.95
CA HIS A 51 -15.89 6.62 2.91
C HIS A 51 -15.19 7.23 4.11
N THR A 52 -14.43 6.42 4.88
CA THR A 52 -13.88 6.89 6.15
C THR A 52 -12.86 8.03 5.96
N LEU A 53 -11.92 7.90 5.02
CA LEU A 53 -10.89 8.93 4.82
C LEU A 53 -11.46 10.19 4.16
N VAL A 54 -12.56 10.11 3.46
CA VAL A 54 -13.29 11.28 2.93
C VAL A 54 -13.73 12.21 4.04
N ASP A 55 -14.19 11.67 5.17
CA ASP A 55 -14.56 12.47 6.36
C ASP A 55 -13.35 13.20 6.99
N TYR A 56 -12.14 12.72 6.69
CA TYR A 56 -10.88 13.36 7.07
C TYR A 56 -10.30 14.25 5.96
N GLY A 57 -11.04 14.45 4.88
CA GLY A 57 -10.65 15.31 3.75
C GLY A 57 -9.60 14.71 2.81
N VAL A 58 -9.43 13.39 2.83
CA VAL A 58 -8.56 12.67 1.87
C VAL A 58 -9.43 12.12 0.74
N GLU A 59 -9.09 12.48 -0.50
CA GLU A 59 -9.76 11.96 -1.68
C GLU A 59 -9.07 10.69 -2.20
N THR A 60 -9.84 9.80 -2.82
CA THR A 60 -9.30 8.60 -3.49
C THR A 60 -9.86 8.44 -4.89
N THR A 61 -8.98 8.20 -5.86
CA THR A 61 -9.36 7.74 -7.20
C THR A 61 -9.06 6.25 -7.34
N PHE A 62 -10.09 5.46 -7.67
CA PHE A 62 -9.93 4.03 -7.92
C PHE A 62 -9.72 3.75 -9.40
N VAL A 63 -8.73 2.91 -9.73
CA VAL A 63 -8.31 2.60 -11.10
C VAL A 63 -8.25 1.09 -11.34
N ASP A 64 -8.17 0.70 -12.61
CA ASP A 64 -8.02 -0.70 -12.99
C ASP A 64 -6.57 -1.16 -12.75
N PRO A 65 -6.33 -2.18 -11.88
CA PRO A 65 -4.98 -2.64 -11.57
C PRO A 65 -4.25 -3.27 -12.77
N LEU A 66 -4.99 -3.70 -13.79
CA LEU A 66 -4.41 -4.29 -15.00
C LEU A 66 -4.02 -3.24 -16.05
N LYS A 67 -4.21 -1.96 -15.75
CA LYS A 67 -3.93 -0.83 -16.63
C LYS A 67 -3.03 0.20 -15.95
N PRO A 68 -1.71 0.03 -15.98
CA PRO A 68 -0.78 0.98 -15.34
C PRO A 68 -1.00 2.42 -15.78
N GLU A 69 -1.40 2.67 -17.03
CA GLU A 69 -1.69 3.99 -17.55
C GLU A 69 -2.85 4.71 -16.84
N GLU A 70 -3.79 3.99 -16.25
CA GLU A 70 -4.87 4.60 -15.46
C GLU A 70 -4.34 5.17 -14.13
N PHE A 71 -3.31 4.53 -13.52
CA PHE A 71 -2.65 5.10 -12.33
C PHE A 71 -2.00 6.44 -12.67
N GLU A 72 -1.22 6.52 -13.75
CA GLU A 72 -0.57 7.76 -14.15
C GLU A 72 -1.59 8.86 -14.45
N ALA A 73 -2.65 8.54 -15.19
CA ALA A 73 -3.70 9.50 -15.53
C ALA A 73 -4.49 10.02 -14.29
N ALA A 74 -4.55 9.23 -13.22
CA ALA A 74 -5.26 9.60 -11.99
C ALA A 74 -4.42 10.45 -11.02
N ILE A 75 -3.10 10.54 -11.20
CA ILE A 75 -2.21 11.31 -10.32
C ILE A 75 -2.51 12.79 -10.42
N LYS A 76 -2.68 13.44 -9.29
CA LYS A 76 -2.86 14.88 -9.10
C LYS A 76 -1.65 15.49 -8.38
N GLU A 77 -1.55 16.81 -8.35
CA GLU A 77 -0.47 17.52 -7.61
C GLU A 77 -0.43 17.12 -6.12
N ASN A 78 -1.60 16.97 -5.50
CA ASN A 78 -1.79 16.58 -4.11
C ASN A 78 -1.80 15.06 -3.88
N THR A 79 -1.48 14.23 -4.87
CA THR A 79 -1.38 12.77 -4.67
C THR A 79 -0.17 12.45 -3.80
N LYS A 80 -0.39 11.62 -2.77
CA LYS A 80 0.61 11.22 -1.78
C LYS A 80 1.11 9.78 -1.95
N ALA A 81 0.31 8.89 -2.50
CA ALA A 81 0.69 7.49 -2.66
C ALA A 81 -0.13 6.79 -3.74
N LEU A 82 0.45 5.72 -4.30
CA LEU A 82 -0.30 4.68 -4.99
C LEU A 82 -0.50 3.49 -4.04
N TYR A 83 -1.68 2.88 -4.07
CA TYR A 83 -2.02 1.73 -3.23
C TYR A 83 -2.57 0.57 -4.07
N ILE A 84 -1.98 -0.61 -3.93
CA ILE A 84 -2.42 -1.85 -4.59
C ILE A 84 -2.39 -3.04 -3.63
N GLU A 85 -3.08 -4.12 -3.98
CA GLU A 85 -2.83 -5.45 -3.44
C GLU A 85 -1.96 -6.24 -4.42
N ALA A 86 -1.00 -7.00 -3.92
CA ALA A 86 -0.13 -7.83 -4.75
C ALA A 86 -0.94 -8.89 -5.53
N LEU A 87 -1.98 -9.40 -4.88
CA LEU A 87 -2.97 -10.29 -5.45
C LEU A 87 -4.36 -9.74 -5.11
N GLY A 88 -5.07 -9.31 -6.14
CA GLY A 88 -6.35 -8.62 -5.99
C GLY A 88 -7.44 -9.45 -5.31
N ASN A 89 -8.27 -8.79 -4.53
CA ASN A 89 -9.36 -9.41 -3.78
C ASN A 89 -10.71 -8.83 -4.25
N PRO A 90 -11.64 -9.65 -4.79
CA PRO A 90 -11.64 -11.12 -4.77
C PRO A 90 -11.11 -11.81 -6.04
N ASN A 91 -10.79 -11.08 -7.10
CA ASN A 91 -10.60 -11.65 -8.44
C ASN A 91 -9.26 -12.36 -8.65
N SER A 92 -8.33 -12.29 -7.67
CA SER A 92 -6.98 -12.87 -7.78
C SER A 92 -6.16 -12.35 -8.98
N GLU A 93 -6.45 -11.14 -9.42
CA GLU A 93 -5.68 -10.46 -10.47
C GLU A 93 -4.29 -10.09 -9.93
N VAL A 94 -3.26 -10.31 -10.75
CA VAL A 94 -1.88 -9.95 -10.41
C VAL A 94 -1.57 -8.61 -11.05
N THR A 95 -1.27 -7.62 -10.22
CA THR A 95 -0.88 -6.29 -10.69
C THR A 95 0.59 -6.29 -11.11
N ASP A 96 0.90 -5.60 -12.21
CA ASP A 96 2.30 -5.33 -12.60
C ASP A 96 2.92 -4.31 -11.65
N ILE A 97 3.59 -4.84 -10.62
CA ILE A 97 4.17 -4.03 -9.54
C ILE A 97 5.24 -3.09 -10.08
N GLU A 98 6.10 -3.59 -10.99
CA GLU A 98 7.22 -2.80 -11.51
C GLU A 98 6.73 -1.61 -12.31
N ALA A 99 5.75 -1.82 -13.19
CA ALA A 99 5.15 -0.72 -13.95
C ALA A 99 4.48 0.34 -13.06
N VAL A 100 3.75 -0.08 -12.02
CA VAL A 100 3.12 0.86 -11.07
C VAL A 100 4.15 1.58 -10.20
N ALA A 101 5.24 0.89 -9.81
CA ALA A 101 6.34 1.48 -9.05
C ALA A 101 7.08 2.56 -9.86
N GLU A 102 7.36 2.29 -11.14
CA GLU A 102 7.97 3.28 -12.04
C GLU A 102 7.12 4.55 -12.14
N ILE A 103 5.80 4.41 -12.26
CA ILE A 103 4.86 5.54 -12.27
C ILE A 103 4.91 6.30 -10.94
N ALA A 104 4.84 5.60 -9.79
CA ALA A 104 4.90 6.23 -8.49
C ALA A 104 6.19 7.05 -8.32
N HIS A 105 7.34 6.46 -8.62
CA HIS A 105 8.64 7.09 -8.46
C HIS A 105 8.86 8.27 -9.42
N LYS A 106 8.37 8.19 -10.66
CA LYS A 106 8.37 9.31 -11.62
C LYS A 106 7.67 10.53 -11.06
N HIS A 107 6.65 10.35 -10.23
CA HIS A 107 5.90 11.41 -9.58
C HIS A 107 6.34 11.73 -8.14
N ASN A 108 7.47 11.15 -7.70
CA ASN A 108 8.02 11.32 -6.34
C ASN A 108 7.03 10.94 -5.24
N ILE A 109 6.25 9.89 -5.44
CA ILE A 109 5.33 9.32 -4.45
C ILE A 109 5.63 7.84 -4.22
N PRO A 110 5.39 7.30 -3.00
CA PRO A 110 5.64 5.91 -2.71
C PRO A 110 4.55 4.99 -3.27
N LEU A 111 4.95 3.75 -3.59
CA LEU A 111 4.05 2.65 -3.84
C LEU A 111 3.85 1.83 -2.57
N LEU A 112 2.59 1.71 -2.14
CA LEU A 112 2.15 0.91 -1.00
C LEU A 112 1.51 -0.38 -1.50
N ILE A 113 1.93 -1.51 -0.95
CA ILE A 113 1.40 -2.82 -1.37
C ILE A 113 0.92 -3.62 -0.17
N ASP A 114 -0.33 -4.03 -0.21
CA ASP A 114 -0.82 -5.09 0.68
C ASP A 114 -0.43 -6.46 0.09
N ASN A 115 0.52 -7.12 0.75
CA ASN A 115 1.04 -8.43 0.36
C ASN A 115 0.52 -9.56 1.25
N THR A 116 -0.68 -9.40 1.79
CA THR A 116 -1.28 -10.38 2.72
C THR A 116 -1.37 -11.77 2.11
N PHE A 117 -1.76 -11.88 0.84
CA PHE A 117 -1.90 -13.18 0.17
C PHE A 117 -0.58 -13.71 -0.41
N GLY A 118 0.31 -12.85 -0.89
CA GLY A 118 1.62 -13.26 -1.39
C GLY A 118 2.53 -13.76 -0.28
N THR A 119 2.52 -13.08 0.84
CA THR A 119 3.49 -13.24 1.94
C THR A 119 4.94 -13.11 1.47
N PRO A 120 5.92 -12.95 2.38
CA PRO A 120 7.33 -12.90 1.97
C PRO A 120 7.86 -14.19 1.35
N TYR A 121 7.05 -15.27 1.39
CA TYR A 121 7.43 -16.56 0.83
C TYR A 121 7.20 -16.64 -0.68
N LEU A 122 6.05 -16.18 -1.16
CA LEU A 122 5.71 -16.26 -2.59
C LEU A 122 6.15 -15.02 -3.36
N LEU A 123 6.11 -13.84 -2.72
CA LEU A 123 6.42 -12.56 -3.36
C LEU A 123 7.02 -11.60 -2.34
N ARG A 124 8.07 -10.89 -2.75
CA ARG A 124 8.66 -9.78 -1.99
C ARG A 124 8.54 -8.49 -2.77
N PRO A 125 7.48 -7.72 -2.56
CA PRO A 125 7.21 -6.53 -3.38
C PRO A 125 8.32 -5.48 -3.34
N LEU A 126 9.12 -5.42 -2.26
CA LEU A 126 10.28 -4.52 -2.16
C LEU A 126 11.38 -4.82 -3.19
N GLU A 127 11.46 -6.06 -3.69
CA GLU A 127 12.38 -6.45 -4.76
C GLU A 127 11.88 -5.96 -6.13
N HIS A 128 10.59 -5.61 -6.24
CA HIS A 128 9.90 -5.17 -7.45
C HIS A 128 9.54 -3.67 -7.43
N GLY A 129 10.12 -2.89 -6.51
CA GLY A 129 9.95 -1.44 -6.50
C GLY A 129 8.92 -0.90 -5.51
N ALA A 130 8.25 -1.74 -4.71
CA ALA A 130 7.42 -1.23 -3.62
C ALA A 130 8.27 -0.51 -2.57
N ASP A 131 7.69 0.50 -1.92
CA ASP A 131 8.36 1.26 -0.86
C ASP A 131 7.90 0.83 0.53
N ILE A 132 6.61 0.55 0.67
CA ILE A 132 6.02 0.05 1.92
C ILE A 132 5.19 -1.19 1.62
N VAL A 133 5.41 -2.24 2.39
CA VAL A 133 4.63 -3.48 2.32
C VAL A 133 3.80 -3.64 3.59
N ILE A 134 2.53 -3.97 3.40
CA ILE A 134 1.56 -4.14 4.47
C ILE A 134 1.09 -5.59 4.50
N HIS A 135 0.88 -6.13 5.69
CA HIS A 135 0.29 -7.46 5.87
C HIS A 135 -0.80 -7.46 6.92
N SER A 136 -1.90 -8.12 6.62
CA SER A 136 -2.74 -8.70 7.66
C SER A 136 -2.07 -10.00 8.14
N ALA A 137 -1.31 -9.91 9.23
CA ALA A 137 -0.65 -11.09 9.82
C ALA A 137 -1.67 -12.12 10.36
N THR A 138 -2.93 -11.72 10.48
CA THR A 138 -4.10 -12.57 10.77
C THR A 138 -4.23 -13.76 9.81
N LYS A 139 -3.80 -13.56 8.55
CA LYS A 139 -4.03 -14.51 7.45
C LYS A 139 -2.87 -15.51 7.35
N PHE A 140 -2.16 -15.54 6.23
CA PHE A 140 -1.16 -16.56 5.94
C PHE A 140 0.10 -16.48 6.81
N ILE A 141 0.49 -15.30 7.28
CA ILE A 141 1.62 -15.17 8.23
C ILE A 141 1.30 -15.87 9.55
N GLY A 142 0.12 -15.67 10.11
CA GLY A 142 -0.35 -16.40 11.29
C GLY A 142 -0.64 -17.85 11.01
N GLY A 143 -1.26 -18.15 9.87
CA GLY A 143 -1.44 -19.47 9.29
C GLY A 143 -2.48 -20.39 9.96
N HIS A 144 -3.05 -19.98 11.09
CA HIS A 144 -3.90 -20.87 11.91
C HIS A 144 -5.30 -20.30 12.16
N GLY A 145 -5.59 -19.07 11.75
CA GLY A 145 -6.89 -18.43 11.98
C GLY A 145 -7.24 -18.16 13.45
N THR A 146 -6.26 -18.19 14.34
CA THR A 146 -6.43 -18.09 15.80
C THR A 146 -6.00 -16.74 16.38
N SER A 147 -5.34 -15.91 15.61
CA SER A 147 -4.75 -14.66 16.08
C SER A 147 -5.00 -13.52 15.09
N ILE A 148 -5.10 -12.31 15.59
CA ILE A 148 -5.23 -11.08 14.79
C ILE A 148 -3.95 -10.30 14.92
N GLY A 149 -3.45 -9.77 13.80
CA GLY A 149 -2.26 -8.93 13.78
C GLY A 149 -2.09 -8.25 12.44
N GLY A 150 -1.26 -7.21 12.43
CA GLY A 150 -0.85 -6.49 11.23
C GLY A 150 0.63 -6.17 11.27
N VAL A 151 1.22 -5.93 10.12
CA VAL A 151 2.62 -5.52 10.00
C VAL A 151 2.74 -4.49 8.88
N ILE A 152 3.54 -3.46 9.14
CA ILE A 152 4.00 -2.48 8.16
C ILE A 152 5.50 -2.69 8.00
N VAL A 153 5.99 -2.82 6.77
CA VAL A 153 7.42 -2.99 6.46
C VAL A 153 7.86 -1.81 5.59
N ASP A 154 8.93 -1.14 6.02
CA ASP A 154 9.58 -0.08 5.27
C ASP A 154 10.74 -0.66 4.45
N GLY A 155 10.75 -0.39 3.15
CA GLY A 155 11.82 -0.78 2.23
C GLY A 155 13.10 0.03 2.42
N GLY A 156 13.00 1.24 2.99
CA GLY A 156 14.14 2.13 3.25
C GLY A 156 14.78 2.73 1.99
N LYS A 157 14.13 2.60 0.83
CA LYS A 157 14.67 3.09 -0.45
C LYS A 157 14.05 4.41 -0.91
N PHE A 158 12.82 4.71 -0.48
CA PHE A 158 12.13 5.93 -0.86
C PHE A 158 12.77 7.15 -0.18
N ASP A 159 13.14 8.15 -0.96
CA ASP A 159 13.71 9.40 -0.43
C ASP A 159 12.58 10.36 -0.02
N TRP A 160 12.11 10.21 1.21
CA TRP A 160 11.05 11.03 1.81
C TRP A 160 11.35 12.52 1.75
N LYS A 161 12.63 12.89 1.89
CA LYS A 161 13.07 14.29 1.89
C LYS A 161 13.10 14.86 0.49
N ALA A 162 13.68 14.15 -0.46
CA ALA A 162 13.78 14.59 -1.84
C ALA A 162 12.43 14.67 -2.54
N SER A 163 11.46 13.84 -2.13
CA SER A 163 10.08 13.87 -2.61
C SER A 163 9.43 15.25 -2.46
N GLY A 164 9.71 15.96 -1.37
CA GLY A 164 9.12 17.28 -1.08
C GLY A 164 7.62 17.26 -0.77
N LYS A 165 6.99 16.09 -0.79
CA LYS A 165 5.53 15.93 -0.60
C LYS A 165 5.12 15.62 0.85
N PHE A 166 6.08 15.31 1.72
CA PHE A 166 5.81 14.90 3.10
C PHE A 166 6.42 15.90 4.07
N PRO A 167 5.68 16.32 5.13
CA PRO A 167 6.25 17.14 6.19
C PRO A 167 7.35 16.35 6.92
N GLN A 168 8.42 17.03 7.28
CA GLN A 168 9.56 16.48 8.03
C GLN A 168 9.36 16.59 9.54
#